data_6d52aa7a7880b9c921f658b6c99a181d
#
_entry.id   6d52aa7a7880b9c921f658b6c99a181d
#
_cell.length_a   1.000
_cell.length_b   1.000
_cell.length_c   1.000
_cell.angle_alpha   90.00
_cell.angle_beta   90.00
_cell.angle_gamma   90.00
#
_symmetry.space_group_name_H-M   'P 1'
#
loop_
_entity.id
_entity.type
_entity.pdbx_description
1 polymer ?
#
loop_
_entity_poly.entity_id
_entity_poly.type
_entity_poly.pdbx_seq_one_letter_code
_entity_poly.pdbx_strand_id
1 'polypeptide(L)'
;MPMRPLTHRLVIATTRPIEIIDITAPVRDWVYGTGVSHGLLTVLSPHTTARITINEREAELQQDMIRWLEQLAPATGEYGHNRTPVDYRLNAHAHLLGLFLNASESIPVTNGTLELGGWQSLFFLELDGPRPTREVKLHLLALE
;
A
#
# COMPACT_ATOMS: atom_id res chain seq x y z
N MET A 1 18.35 -22.78 10.74
CA MET A 1 17.63 -22.92 9.46
C MET A 1 18.04 -21.80 8.51
N PRO A 2 18.38 -22.10 7.29
CA PRO A 2 18.70 -21.07 6.33
C PRO A 2 17.47 -20.21 6.02
N MET A 3 17.68 -18.92 5.78
CA MET A 3 16.66 -18.01 5.30
C MET A 3 16.94 -17.67 3.84
N ARG A 4 15.90 -17.65 3.03
CA ARG A 4 16.03 -17.33 1.60
C ARG A 4 15.13 -16.15 1.26
N PRO A 5 15.68 -15.04 0.75
CA PRO A 5 14.88 -13.92 0.29
C PRO A 5 14.29 -14.19 -1.08
N LEU A 6 13.00 -13.92 -1.24
CA LEU A 6 12.28 -13.92 -2.49
C LEU A 6 11.68 -12.53 -2.67
N THR A 7 11.79 -11.97 -3.86
CA THR A 7 11.30 -10.62 -4.13
C THR A 7 10.41 -10.60 -5.36
N HIS A 8 9.44 -9.70 -5.33
CA HIS A 8 8.55 -9.46 -6.45
C HIS A 8 8.10 -8.01 -6.45
N ARG A 9 7.62 -7.54 -7.58
CA ARG A 9 7.12 -6.18 -7.75
C ARG A 9 5.77 -6.23 -8.44
N LEU A 10 4.76 -5.64 -7.79
CA LEU A 10 3.47 -5.39 -8.43
C LEU A 10 3.50 -4.01 -9.07
N VAL A 11 2.96 -3.88 -10.26
CA VAL A 11 2.77 -2.60 -10.95
C VAL A 11 1.28 -2.29 -10.98
N ILE A 12 0.92 -1.09 -10.52
CA ILE A 12 -0.46 -0.68 -10.33
C ILE A 12 -0.70 0.64 -11.06
N ALA A 13 -1.72 0.70 -11.91
CA ALA A 13 -2.22 1.94 -12.47
C ALA A 13 -3.36 2.46 -11.59
N THR A 14 -3.29 3.73 -11.21
CA THR A 14 -4.34 4.39 -10.42
C THR A 14 -5.11 5.36 -11.29
N THR A 15 -6.40 5.56 -10.95
CA THR A 15 -7.33 6.31 -11.78
C THR A 15 -7.96 7.51 -11.08
N ARG A 16 -7.73 7.68 -9.78
CA ARG A 16 -8.34 8.73 -8.95
C ARG A 16 -7.28 9.43 -8.10
N PRO A 17 -7.54 10.67 -7.65
CA PRO A 17 -6.62 11.39 -6.74
C PRO A 17 -6.33 10.63 -5.46
N ILE A 18 -7.36 10.15 -4.77
CA ILE A 18 -7.26 9.21 -3.66
C ILE A 18 -8.00 7.95 -4.05
N GLU A 19 -7.31 6.82 -3.96
CA GLU A 19 -7.87 5.52 -4.35
C GLU A 19 -7.37 4.43 -3.41
N ILE A 20 -8.29 3.62 -2.93
CA ILE A 20 -7.99 2.48 -2.05
C ILE A 20 -8.11 1.22 -2.90
N ILE A 21 -6.98 0.56 -3.15
CA ILE A 21 -6.91 -0.58 -4.05
C ILE A 21 -6.60 -1.83 -3.24
N ASP A 22 -7.50 -2.82 -3.29
CA ASP A 22 -7.29 -4.11 -2.64
C ASP A 22 -6.25 -4.91 -3.44
N ILE A 23 -5.12 -5.19 -2.81
CA ILE A 23 -4.03 -5.97 -3.40
C ILE A 23 -3.87 -7.34 -2.74
N THR A 24 -4.83 -7.76 -1.94
CA THR A 24 -4.77 -9.02 -1.21
C THR A 24 -4.61 -10.21 -2.16
N ALA A 25 -5.42 -10.28 -3.21
CA ALA A 25 -5.40 -11.41 -4.14
C ALA A 25 -4.06 -11.55 -4.89
N PRO A 26 -3.53 -10.50 -5.57
CA PRO A 26 -2.26 -10.64 -6.26
C PRO A 26 -1.09 -10.94 -5.32
N VAL A 27 -1.09 -10.42 -4.10
CA VAL A 27 -0.06 -10.73 -3.10
C VAL A 27 -0.17 -12.18 -2.65
N ARG A 28 -1.37 -12.64 -2.34
CA ARG A 28 -1.64 -14.02 -1.95
C ARG A 28 -1.23 -15.00 -3.05
N ASP A 29 -1.57 -14.70 -4.29
CA ASP A 29 -1.26 -15.55 -5.45
C ASP A 29 0.25 -15.67 -5.65
N TRP A 30 0.99 -14.57 -5.51
CA TRP A 30 2.43 -14.61 -5.61
C TRP A 30 3.05 -15.45 -4.50
N VAL A 31 2.65 -15.24 -3.25
CA VAL A 31 3.15 -16.03 -2.11
C VAL A 31 2.88 -17.51 -2.32
N TYR A 32 1.67 -17.86 -2.71
CA TYR A 32 1.30 -19.25 -3.02
C TYR A 32 2.20 -19.83 -4.12
N GLY A 33 2.43 -19.07 -5.18
CA GLY A 33 3.28 -19.50 -6.31
C GLY A 33 4.74 -19.72 -5.94
N THR A 34 5.24 -19.15 -4.83
CA THR A 34 6.62 -19.38 -4.36
C THR A 34 6.82 -20.78 -3.76
N GLY A 35 5.75 -21.44 -3.33
CA GLY A 35 5.82 -22.70 -2.61
C GLY A 35 6.34 -22.60 -1.18
N VAL A 36 6.56 -21.39 -0.67
CA VAL A 36 7.05 -21.18 0.70
C VAL A 36 5.96 -21.54 1.70
N SER A 37 6.31 -22.41 2.65
CA SER A 37 5.38 -22.83 3.72
C SER A 37 5.38 -21.83 4.89
N HIS A 38 6.56 -21.38 5.31
CA HIS A 38 6.72 -20.48 6.46
C HIS A 38 7.66 -19.37 6.13
N GLY A 39 7.32 -18.16 6.56
CA GLY A 39 8.17 -17.00 6.32
C GLY A 39 7.56 -15.71 6.83
N LEU A 40 8.22 -14.60 6.52
CA LEU A 40 7.74 -13.26 6.82
C LEU A 40 7.71 -12.44 5.54
N LEU A 41 6.52 -12.00 5.16
CA LEU A 41 6.32 -11.12 4.01
C LEU A 41 6.38 -9.67 4.47
N THR A 42 7.18 -8.85 3.78
CA THR A 42 7.13 -7.39 3.88
C THR A 42 6.56 -6.84 2.58
N VAL A 43 5.53 -6.00 2.71
CA VAL A 43 4.89 -5.29 1.60
C VAL A 43 5.25 -3.83 1.74
N LEU A 44 5.94 -3.25 0.76
CA LEU A 44 6.47 -1.89 0.83
C LEU A 44 5.98 -1.04 -0.34
N SER A 45 5.48 0.16 -0.01
CA SER A 45 5.32 1.23 -0.99
C SER A 45 6.63 2.03 -1.09
N PRO A 46 7.29 2.09 -2.26
CA PRO A 46 8.50 2.90 -2.44
C PRO A 46 8.18 4.37 -2.74
N HIS A 47 6.95 4.80 -2.57
CA HIS A 47 6.48 6.14 -2.90
C HIS A 47 6.21 6.96 -1.65
N THR A 48 6.51 8.27 -1.71
CA THR A 48 6.19 9.20 -0.62
C THR A 48 4.73 9.64 -0.61
N THR A 49 4.00 9.40 -1.69
CA THR A 49 2.60 9.80 -1.88
C THR A 49 1.65 8.63 -2.11
N ALA A 50 2.10 7.43 -1.78
CA ALA A 50 1.27 6.23 -1.76
C ALA A 50 1.71 5.33 -0.60
N ARG A 51 0.77 4.64 0.02
CA ARG A 51 0.99 3.91 1.27
C ARG A 51 0.39 2.51 1.23
N ILE A 52 0.71 1.72 2.23
CA ILE A 52 0.18 0.37 2.45
C ILE A 52 -0.62 0.38 3.74
N THR A 53 -1.75 -0.31 3.77
CA THR A 53 -2.49 -0.52 5.01
C THR A 53 -3.19 -1.87 5.01
N ILE A 54 -3.49 -2.35 6.21
CA ILE A 54 -4.33 -3.52 6.43
C ILE A 54 -5.58 -3.00 7.14
N ASN A 55 -6.74 -3.23 6.54
CA ASN A 55 -8.01 -2.79 7.08
C ASN A 55 -9.16 -3.64 6.51
N GLU A 56 -10.38 -3.30 6.79
CA GLU A 56 -11.55 -4.03 6.33
C GLU A 56 -11.97 -3.61 4.92
N ARG A 57 -12.28 -4.60 4.09
CA ARG A 57 -12.83 -4.38 2.75
C ARG A 57 -14.34 -4.27 2.82
N GLU A 58 -14.84 -3.04 2.73
CA GLU A 58 -16.26 -2.74 2.67
C GLU A 58 -16.45 -1.43 1.91
N ALA A 59 -17.36 -1.40 0.93
CA ALA A 59 -17.47 -0.31 -0.04
C ALA A 59 -17.78 1.05 0.61
N GLU A 60 -18.72 1.08 1.56
CA GLU A 60 -19.09 2.32 2.23
C GLU A 60 -18.01 2.81 3.19
N LEU A 61 -17.38 1.89 3.90
CA LEU A 61 -16.24 2.20 4.76
C LEU A 61 -15.08 2.80 3.97
N GLN A 62 -14.81 2.26 2.80
CA GLN A 62 -13.75 2.81 1.94
C GLN A 62 -14.07 4.24 1.49
N GLN A 63 -15.33 4.55 1.21
CA GLN A 63 -15.74 5.92 0.92
C GLN A 63 -15.61 6.83 2.14
N ASP A 64 -15.93 6.34 3.32
CA ASP A 64 -15.71 7.08 4.57
C ASP A 64 -14.22 7.36 4.77
N MET A 65 -13.35 6.38 4.52
CA MET A 65 -11.90 6.54 4.60
C MET A 65 -11.41 7.64 3.65
N ILE A 66 -11.88 7.65 2.41
CA ILE A 66 -11.50 8.68 1.42
C ILE A 66 -11.95 10.06 1.89
N ARG A 67 -13.19 10.21 2.32
CA ARG A 67 -13.70 11.50 2.83
C ARG A 67 -12.93 11.98 4.05
N TRP A 68 -12.59 11.06 4.95
CA TRP A 68 -11.81 11.40 6.14
C TRP A 68 -10.41 11.90 5.76
N LEU A 69 -9.75 11.24 4.83
CA LEU A 69 -8.43 11.66 4.34
C LEU A 69 -8.50 13.03 3.67
N GLU A 70 -9.51 13.27 2.85
CA GLU A 70 -9.73 14.57 2.18
C GLU A 70 -9.95 15.72 3.18
N GLN A 71 -10.61 15.45 4.30
CA GLN A 71 -10.84 16.42 5.36
C GLN A 71 -9.60 16.66 6.21
N LEU A 72 -8.81 15.61 6.45
CA LEU A 72 -7.63 15.69 7.30
C LEU A 72 -6.53 16.57 6.69
N ALA A 73 -6.30 16.44 5.39
CA ALA A 73 -5.37 17.27 4.65
C ALA A 73 -5.98 17.61 3.27
N PRO A 74 -6.78 18.68 3.18
CA PRO A 74 -7.42 19.06 1.92
C PRO A 74 -6.41 19.37 0.83
N ALA A 75 -6.63 18.87 -0.38
CA ALA A 75 -5.77 19.15 -1.54
C ALA A 75 -5.76 20.65 -1.90
N THR A 76 -6.83 21.37 -1.57
CA THR A 76 -6.99 22.80 -1.82
C THR A 76 -6.40 23.68 -0.73
N GLY A 77 -5.79 23.10 0.31
CA GLY A 77 -5.14 23.87 1.38
C GLY A 77 -3.94 24.65 0.89
N GLU A 78 -3.56 25.67 1.65
CA GLU A 78 -2.35 26.45 1.39
C GLU A 78 -1.15 25.80 2.07
N TYR A 79 -0.24 25.27 1.27
CA TYR A 79 0.95 24.57 1.75
C TYR A 79 2.20 25.15 1.12
N GLY A 80 3.27 25.29 1.91
CA GLY A 80 4.56 25.78 1.43
C GLY A 80 5.15 24.94 0.29
N HIS A 81 4.99 23.62 0.35
CA HIS A 81 5.44 22.68 -0.68
C HIS A 81 4.83 22.95 -2.06
N ASN A 82 3.60 23.46 -2.09
CA ASN A 82 2.89 23.75 -3.34
C ASN A 82 3.32 25.07 -4.01
N ARG A 83 4.14 25.89 -3.35
CA ARG A 83 4.60 27.17 -3.92
C ARG A 83 5.67 26.99 -4.96
N THR A 84 6.59 26.03 -4.73
CA THR A 84 7.70 25.73 -5.65
C THR A 84 7.91 24.21 -5.74
N PRO A 85 6.96 23.48 -6.32
CA PRO A 85 7.08 22.03 -6.40
C PRO A 85 8.20 21.63 -7.37
N VAL A 86 9.00 20.64 -6.99
CA VAL A 86 10.13 20.13 -7.78
C VAL A 86 9.67 19.50 -9.09
N ASP A 87 8.54 18.82 -9.06
CA ASP A 87 7.97 18.06 -10.19
C ASP A 87 6.66 18.64 -10.72
N TYR A 88 6.37 19.89 -10.38
CA TYR A 88 5.14 20.62 -10.75
C TYR A 88 3.85 20.01 -10.17
N ARG A 89 3.93 19.05 -9.26
CA ARG A 89 2.76 18.44 -8.62
C ARG A 89 2.41 19.19 -7.34
N LEU A 90 1.15 19.58 -7.21
CA LEU A 90 0.61 20.23 -6.01
C LEU A 90 0.12 19.15 -5.03
N ASN A 91 1.06 18.45 -4.41
CA ASN A 91 0.78 17.22 -3.66
C ASN A 91 1.18 17.26 -2.18
N ALA A 92 1.32 18.45 -1.61
CA ALA A 92 1.65 18.58 -0.18
C ALA A 92 0.69 17.76 0.71
N HIS A 93 -0.60 17.81 0.41
CA HIS A 93 -1.62 17.03 1.15
C HIS A 93 -1.31 15.53 1.17
N ALA A 94 -0.82 14.99 0.08
CA ALA A 94 -0.50 13.56 -0.02
C ALA A 94 0.68 13.17 0.88
N HIS A 95 1.73 14.01 0.92
CA HIS A 95 2.86 13.81 1.82
C HIS A 95 2.44 13.90 3.29
N LEU A 96 1.56 14.84 3.63
CA LEU A 96 1.06 15.02 4.99
C LEU A 96 0.20 13.82 5.42
N LEU A 97 -0.68 13.33 4.56
CA LEU A 97 -1.46 12.13 4.82
C LEU A 97 -0.55 10.92 5.06
N GLY A 98 0.57 10.85 4.35
CA GLY A 98 1.56 9.80 4.52
C GLY A 98 2.17 9.72 5.92
N LEU A 99 2.10 10.80 6.73
CA LEU A 99 2.58 10.78 8.12
C LEU A 99 1.72 9.87 9.02
N PHE A 100 0.46 9.64 8.67
CA PHE A 100 -0.49 8.84 9.44
C PHE A 100 -0.62 7.40 8.93
N LEU A 101 0.01 7.08 7.80
CA LEU A 101 -0.15 5.79 7.11
C LEU A 101 1.21 5.10 6.97
N ASN A 102 1.20 3.78 6.98
CA ASN A 102 2.43 3.00 6.93
C ASN A 102 3.01 2.91 5.52
N ALA A 103 4.33 2.99 5.40
CA ALA A 103 5.02 2.70 4.16
C ALA A 103 5.08 1.20 3.87
N SER A 104 5.09 0.38 4.93
CA SER A 104 5.18 -1.07 4.81
C SER A 104 4.33 -1.77 5.86
N GLU A 105 3.96 -3.01 5.55
CA GLU A 105 3.32 -3.94 6.47
C GLU A 105 4.08 -5.26 6.46
N SER A 106 4.15 -5.90 7.62
CA SER A 106 4.70 -7.24 7.78
C SER A 106 3.59 -8.22 8.05
N ILE A 107 3.56 -9.32 7.28
CA ILE A 107 2.53 -10.35 7.38
C ILE A 107 3.23 -11.71 7.47
N PRO A 108 3.04 -12.47 8.56
CA PRO A 108 3.54 -13.83 8.61
C PRO A 108 2.91 -14.72 7.54
N VAL A 109 3.68 -15.66 7.05
CA VAL A 109 3.22 -16.74 6.17
C VAL A 109 3.34 -18.04 6.95
N THR A 110 2.23 -18.76 7.08
CA THR A 110 2.16 -20.03 7.80
C THR A 110 1.39 -21.05 6.95
N ASN A 111 1.97 -22.20 6.73
CA ASN A 111 1.41 -23.24 5.86
C ASN A 111 1.03 -22.72 4.47
N GLY A 112 1.87 -21.85 3.91
CA GLY A 112 1.68 -21.26 2.59
C GLY A 112 0.61 -20.17 2.51
N THR A 113 0.08 -19.70 3.64
CA THR A 113 -1.04 -18.76 3.72
C THR A 113 -0.62 -17.50 4.46
N LEU A 114 -1.05 -16.34 3.96
CA LEU A 114 -0.91 -15.07 4.68
C LEU A 114 -1.77 -15.11 5.96
N GLU A 115 -1.16 -14.80 7.09
CA GLU A 115 -1.88 -14.73 8.37
C GLU A 115 -2.62 -13.41 8.50
N LEU A 116 -3.69 -13.26 7.73
CA LEU A 116 -4.63 -12.16 7.85
C LEU A 116 -5.87 -12.62 8.62
N GLY A 117 -6.40 -11.75 9.48
CA GLY A 117 -7.69 -11.97 10.10
C GLY A 117 -8.80 -12.04 9.07
N GLY A 118 -9.96 -12.62 9.44
CA GLY A 118 -11.08 -12.83 8.51
C GLY A 118 -11.66 -11.55 7.91
N TRP A 119 -11.47 -10.40 8.56
CA TRP A 119 -11.91 -9.10 8.09
C TRP A 119 -10.78 -8.25 7.51
N GLN A 120 -9.53 -8.71 7.59
CA GLN A 120 -8.38 -7.97 7.11
C GLN A 120 -8.17 -8.19 5.61
N SER A 121 -7.98 -7.08 4.91
CA SER A 121 -7.49 -7.04 3.53
C SER A 121 -6.28 -6.12 3.47
N LEU A 122 -5.41 -6.37 2.51
CA LEU A 122 -4.22 -5.58 2.26
C LEU A 122 -4.52 -4.57 1.16
N PHE A 123 -4.28 -3.30 1.43
CA PHE A 123 -4.57 -2.21 0.50
C PHE A 123 -3.33 -1.41 0.12
N PHE A 124 -3.31 -1.00 -1.14
CA PHE A 124 -2.48 0.08 -1.63
C PHE A 124 -3.31 1.37 -1.63
N LEU A 125 -2.79 2.41 -1.01
CA LEU A 125 -3.45 3.71 -0.91
C LEU A 125 -2.76 4.70 -1.83
N GLU A 126 -3.41 5.08 -2.93
CA GLU A 126 -2.98 6.18 -3.76
C GLU A 126 -3.44 7.50 -3.14
N LEU A 127 -2.51 8.42 -2.91
CA LEU A 127 -2.81 9.73 -2.31
C LEU A 127 -2.59 10.89 -3.28
N ASP A 128 -1.99 10.64 -4.44
CA ASP A 128 -1.65 11.66 -5.44
C ASP A 128 -1.82 11.10 -6.86
N GLY A 129 -3.00 10.51 -7.13
CA GLY A 129 -3.34 9.96 -8.43
C GLY A 129 -3.99 10.99 -9.37
N PRO A 130 -4.31 10.56 -10.59
CA PRO A 130 -4.01 9.25 -11.16
C PRO A 130 -2.54 9.08 -11.55
N ARG A 131 -2.04 7.87 -11.49
CA ARG A 131 -0.68 7.52 -11.89
C ARG A 131 -0.67 6.26 -12.76
N PRO A 132 0.07 6.24 -13.88
CA PRO A 132 0.08 5.07 -14.77
C PRO A 132 0.90 3.91 -14.19
N THR A 133 1.89 4.20 -13.34
CA THR A 133 2.88 3.20 -12.93
C THR A 133 3.28 3.39 -11.47
N ARG A 134 2.46 2.92 -10.56
CA ARG A 134 2.83 2.77 -9.15
C ARG A 134 3.42 1.37 -8.93
N GLU A 135 4.27 1.23 -7.94
CA GLU A 135 4.90 -0.04 -7.61
C GLU A 135 4.63 -0.41 -6.16
N VAL A 136 4.48 -1.72 -5.92
CA VAL A 136 4.52 -2.31 -4.59
C VAL A 136 5.61 -3.36 -4.59
N LYS A 137 6.52 -3.27 -3.63
CA LYS A 137 7.63 -4.23 -3.47
C LYS A 137 7.25 -5.28 -2.45
N LEU A 138 7.40 -6.55 -2.84
CA LEU A 138 7.18 -7.70 -1.98
C LEU A 138 8.51 -8.36 -1.66
N HIS A 139 8.79 -8.57 -0.38
CA HIS A 139 9.95 -9.28 0.11
C HIS A 139 9.49 -10.38 1.04
N LEU A 140 9.74 -11.62 0.66
CA LEU A 140 9.41 -12.79 1.46
C LEU A 140 10.71 -13.44 1.97
N LEU A 141 10.92 -13.40 3.28
CA LEU A 141 11.97 -14.18 3.93
C LEU A 141 11.40 -15.56 4.23
N ALA A 142 11.82 -16.54 3.43
CA ALA A 142 11.39 -17.92 3.62
C ALA A 142 12.25 -18.58 4.70
N LEU A 143 11.60 -19.32 5.58
CA LEU A 143 12.24 -20.26 6.50
C LEU A 143 12.23 -21.64 5.85
N GLU A 144 13.41 -22.25 5.72
CA GLU A 144 13.59 -23.57 5.10
C GLU A 144 14.00 -24.62 6.12
#